data_b846f286518917bdfbe8a15c3714864f
#
_entry.id   b846f286518917bdfbe8a15c3714864f
#
_cell.length_a   1.000
_cell.length_b   1.000
_cell.length_c   1.000
_cell.angle_alpha   90.00
_cell.angle_beta   90.00
_cell.angle_gamma   90.00
#
_symmetry.space_group_name_H-M   'P 1'
#
loop_
_entity.id
_entity.type
_entity.pdbx_description
1 polymer ?
#
loop_
_entity_poly.entity_id
_entity_poly.type
_entity_poly.pdbx_seq_one_letter_code
_entity_poly.pdbx_strand_id
1 'polypeptide(L)' 'MSKKYKHLQDNVITYGIRDLSRGKLTEAVQKSLGQPVIIMKNNKPLSVMIDYNEYLKLVKEKNNEKK' A
#
# COMPACT_ATOMS: atom_id res chain seq x y z
N MET A 1 -4.82 -6.04 15.20
CA MET A 1 -5.37 -5.65 13.97
C MET A 1 -5.51 -4.19 13.81
N SER A 2 -6.43 -3.55 14.51
CA SER A 2 -6.60 -2.13 14.35
C SER A 2 -5.35 -1.35 14.75
N LYS A 3 -4.54 -1.90 15.63
CA LYS A 3 -3.30 -1.25 16.03
C LYS A 3 -2.35 -1.09 14.86
N LYS A 4 -2.33 -2.08 14.00
CA LYS A 4 -1.46 -2.02 12.84
C LYS A 4 -1.86 -0.88 11.91
N TYR A 5 -3.15 -0.72 11.71
CA TYR A 5 -3.63 0.35 10.85
C TYR A 5 -3.44 1.72 11.47
N LYS A 6 -3.46 1.78 12.78
CA LYS A 6 -3.21 3.03 13.45
C LYS A 6 -1.80 3.52 13.17
N HIS A 7 -0.83 2.62 13.22
CA HIS A 7 0.54 2.99 12.92
C HIS A 7 0.68 3.45 11.48
N LEU A 8 -0.03 2.80 10.59
CA LEU A 8 0.04 3.17 9.18
C LEU A 8 -0.51 4.56 8.95
N GLN A 9 -1.52 4.95 9.72
CA GLN A 9 -2.08 6.28 9.57
C GLN A 9 -1.07 7.36 9.93
N ASP A 10 -0.23 7.07 10.92
CA ASP A 10 0.76 8.05 11.36
C ASP A 10 1.94 8.13 10.41
N ASN A 11 2.23 7.04 9.70
CA ASN A 11 3.41 6.96 8.85
C ASN A 11 3.05 6.62 7.42
N VAL A 12 1.98 7.20 6.96
CA VAL A 12 1.52 6.92 5.60
C VAL A 12 2.54 7.45 4.59
N ILE A 13 2.89 6.61 3.63
CA ILE A 13 3.75 7.00 2.53
C ILE A 13 2.88 7.16 1.30
N THR A 14 2.99 8.31 0.67
CA THR A 14 2.22 8.58 -0.54
C THR A 14 3.14 9.00 -1.68
N TYR A 15 2.74 8.64 -2.88
CA TYR A 15 3.43 9.09 -4.09
C TYR A 15 2.37 9.55 -5.08
N GLY A 16 2.68 10.65 -5.77
CA GLY A 16 1.83 11.06 -6.86
C GLY A 16 2.06 10.16 -8.06
N ILE A 17 1.02 9.92 -8.84
CA ILE A 17 1.17 9.04 -9.99
C ILE A 17 2.19 9.59 -10.98
N ARG A 18 2.34 10.90 -11.02
CA ARG A 18 3.35 11.51 -11.89
C ARG A 18 4.75 11.23 -11.41
N ASP A 19 4.94 11.19 -10.09
CA ASP A 19 6.25 10.90 -9.53
C ASP A 19 6.71 9.52 -9.93
N LEU A 20 5.79 8.57 -9.96
CA LEU A 20 6.13 7.21 -10.35
C LEU A 20 6.62 7.14 -11.78
N SER A 21 5.98 7.90 -12.67
CA SER A 21 6.39 7.89 -14.07
C SER A 21 7.69 8.69 -14.29
N ARG A 22 8.13 9.42 -13.28
CA ARG A 22 9.35 10.22 -13.39
C ARG A 22 10.54 9.58 -12.69
N GLY A 23 10.49 8.28 -12.47
CA GLY A 23 11.62 7.56 -11.92
C GLY A 23 11.52 7.19 -10.46
N LYS A 24 10.39 7.42 -9.83
CA LYS A 24 10.23 7.07 -8.43
C LYS A 24 9.61 5.70 -8.22
N LEU A 25 9.37 4.97 -9.30
CA LEU A 25 8.67 3.70 -9.18
C LEU A 25 9.45 2.68 -8.35
N THR A 26 10.73 2.52 -8.63
CA THR A 26 11.53 1.55 -7.91
C THR A 26 11.59 1.87 -6.42
N GLU A 27 11.72 3.16 -6.11
CA GLU A 27 11.74 3.59 -4.72
C GLU A 27 10.43 3.26 -4.03
N ALA A 28 9.32 3.53 -4.70
CA ALA A 28 8.00 3.25 -4.13
C ALA A 28 7.80 1.76 -3.90
N VAL A 29 8.24 0.95 -4.85
CA VAL A 29 8.12 -0.50 -4.72
C VAL A 29 8.90 -0.98 -3.50
N GLN A 30 10.11 -0.49 -3.31
CA GLN A 30 10.91 -0.91 -2.18
C GLN A 30 10.28 -0.51 -0.86
N LYS A 31 9.70 0.68 -0.80
CA LYS A 31 9.03 1.10 0.42
C LYS A 31 7.78 0.28 0.69
N SER A 32 7.13 -0.19 -0.36
CA SER A 32 5.93 -0.99 -0.19
C SER A 32 6.22 -2.34 0.45
N LEU A 33 7.48 -2.77 0.46
CA LEU A 33 7.84 -4.01 1.13
C LEU A 33 7.82 -3.88 2.64
N GLY A 34 7.88 -2.65 3.16
CA GLY A 34 7.85 -2.41 4.58
C GLY A 34 6.50 -1.93 5.09
N GLN A 35 5.75 -1.26 4.25
CA GLN A 35 4.43 -0.75 4.62
C GLN A 35 3.68 -0.34 3.36
N PRO A 36 2.37 -0.25 3.43
CA PRO A 36 1.60 0.15 2.25
C PRO A 36 1.99 1.53 1.76
N VAL A 37 2.01 1.68 0.45
CA VAL A 37 2.28 2.94 -0.21
C VAL A 37 1.05 3.33 -0.99
N ILE A 38 0.57 4.54 -0.75
CA ILE A 38 -0.65 5.02 -1.39
C ILE A 38 -0.29 5.85 -2.62
N ILE A 39 -0.87 5.49 -3.73
CA ILE A 39 -0.67 6.21 -4.98
C ILE A 39 -1.80 7.22 -5.14
N MET A 40 -1.42 8.48 -5.29
CA MET A 40 -2.38 9.57 -5.35
C MET A 40 -2.49 10.12 -6.74
N LYS A 41 -3.68 10.59 -7.07
CA LYS A 41 -3.91 11.33 -8.31
C LYS A 41 -4.88 12.45 -8.01
N ASN A 42 -4.50 13.66 -8.36
CA ASN A 42 -5.33 14.85 -8.11
C ASN A 42 -5.76 14.93 -6.66
N ASN A 43 -4.80 14.68 -5.76
CA ASN A 43 -5.01 14.75 -4.32
C ASN A 43 -6.00 13.73 -3.79
N LYS A 44 -6.23 12.66 -4.54
CA LYS A 44 -7.13 11.59 -4.10
C LYS A 44 -6.41 10.26 -4.17
N PRO A 45 -6.66 9.38 -3.21
CA PRO A 45 -6.09 8.04 -3.27
C PRO A 45 -6.63 7.31 -4.50
N LEU A 46 -5.71 6.78 -5.28
CA LEU A 46 -6.08 6.04 -6.48
C LEU A 46 -5.86 4.55 -6.28
N SER A 47 -4.78 4.20 -5.62
CA SER A 47 -4.36 2.81 -5.56
C SER A 47 -3.44 2.62 -4.38
N VAL A 48 -3.21 1.37 -4.00
CA VAL A 48 -2.30 1.05 -2.90
C VAL A 48 -1.32 0.00 -3.40
N MET A 49 -0.06 0.19 -3.03
CA MET A 49 1.00 -0.74 -3.36
C MET A 49 1.44 -1.43 -2.07
N ILE A 50 1.39 -2.76 -2.04
CA ILE A 50 1.77 -3.51 -0.84
C ILE A 50 2.67 -4.68 -1.21
N ASP A 51 3.36 -5.20 -0.20
CA ASP A 51 4.16 -6.39 -0.35
C ASP A 51 3.26 -7.55 -0.79
N TYR A 52 3.77 -8.37 -1.69
CA TYR A 52 3.00 -9.49 -2.20
C TYR A 52 2.55 -10.45 -1.10
N ASN A 53 3.41 -10.69 -0.12
CA ASN A 53 3.04 -11.57 0.98
C ASN A 53 1.90 -10.99 1.82
N GLU A 54 1.86 -9.67 1.98
CA GLU A 54 0.75 -9.05 2.68
C GLU A 54 -0.54 -9.20 1.89
N TYR A 55 -0.44 -9.06 0.58
CA TYR A 55 -1.60 -9.26 -0.26
C TYR A 55 -2.15 -10.68 -0.12
N LEU A 56 -1.25 -11.66 -0.11
CA LEU A 56 -1.68 -13.05 0.03
C LEU A 56 -2.40 -13.28 1.36
N LYS A 57 -1.92 -12.65 2.41
CA LYS A 57 -2.58 -12.78 3.71
C LYS A 57 -4.00 -12.27 3.66
N LEU A 58 -4.20 -11.13 3.02
CA LEU A 58 -5.53 -10.56 2.91
C LEU A 58 -6.46 -11.45 2.12
N VAL A 59 -5.96 -12.02 1.04
CA VAL A 59 -6.78 -12.91 0.22
C VAL A 59 -7.13 -14.18 0.97
N LYS A 60 -6.17 -14.72 1.70
CA LYS A 60 -6.42 -15.93 2.47
C LYS A 60 -7.47 -15.70 3.55
N GLU A 61 -7.36 -14.60 4.26
CA GLU A 61 -8.32 -14.29 5.30
C GLU A 61 -9.71 -14.15 4.73
N LYS A 62 -9.80 -13.51 3.59
CA LYS A 62 -11.10 -13.33 2.96
C LYS A 62 -11.70 -14.66 2.53
N ASN A 63 -10.88 -15.55 1.99
CA ASN A 63 -11.35 -16.86 1.59
C ASN A 63 -11.82 -17.68 2.77
N ASN A 64 -11.13 -17.59 3.88
CA ASN A 64 -11.54 -18.29 5.08
C ASN A 64 -12.86 -17.79 5.61
N GLU A 65 -13.09 -16.50 5.49
CA GLU A 65 -14.34 -15.94 5.97
C GLU A 65 -15.54 -16.45 5.19
N LYS A 66 -15.34 -16.74 3.94
CA LYS A 66 -16.43 -17.20 3.11
C LYS A 66 -16.89 -18.59 3.47
N LYS A 67 -16.07 -19.31 4.15
CA LYS A 67 -16.42 -20.64 4.56
C LYS A 67 -17.18 -20.64 5.86
#